data_5c3777dc8a640f6752268f6767bdef64
#
_entry.id   5c3777dc8a640f6752268f6767bdef64
#
_cell.length_a   1.000
_cell.length_b   1.000
_cell.length_c   1.000
_cell.angle_alpha   90.00
_cell.angle_beta   90.00
_cell.angle_gamma   90.00
#
_symmetry.space_group_name_H-M   'P 1'
#
loop_
_entity.id
_entity.type
_entity.pdbx_description
1 polymer ?
#
loop_
_entity_poly.entity_id
_entity_poly.type
_entity_poly.pdbx_seq_one_letter_code
_entity_poly.pdbx_strand_id
1 'polypeptide(L)'
;MNLLTTMNMKKLLTFVFICITASAAARDFHIDFSRVGYMWGEKPIPYYENKIVLTPPADGSDATAMIQEALDNVEAPGAVLLKEGLYNVEGKLLIRKDGVVLRGEGNGTVVKALGKSKRSLVTVDRPSERKAKRVAMVVDKKTPAGQLWIKVDKPSAFKVGDRIAVCMRPNEKWISDLKMDQIARRKPGLVLKQWTPGGYVINWERIVMAVEKNKIYLDNPIVMDLNLEYMNVPVYQVTRERVTQSGVENILFESEYDPSVTAKVPYGKFKGMEHMSDEEHSWSAIDVKAAEHCWITGVTTRYFAYALVNLRSGSKNITVKDCVCKQPVSTITGSRRYAYCLSGGELCLIEHCRAEHDRHGFVTGAKVPGPNVFVDCDMVQAYSDIGPHHRWASGVLYDNCRTDGLLSVQDRADYGSGHGWAGVSFVFWNCVAETIICQSPWVTGKNWCIGCVGEKLPGRKYFDGIVRPDGEWESHGKAVKPQSLYRTQLASRKERIIKD
;
A
#
# COMPACT_ATOMS: atom_id res chain seq x y z
N MET A 1 22.55 29.47 54.51
CA MET A 1 23.57 30.17 53.71
C MET A 1 23.54 29.57 52.32
N ASN A 2 23.02 30.35 51.40
CA ASN A 2 22.60 29.97 50.06
C ASN A 2 23.76 29.62 49.12
N LEU A 3 23.65 28.49 48.45
CA LEU A 3 24.28 28.21 47.17
C LEU A 3 23.36 27.29 46.40
N LEU A 4 22.31 27.84 45.79
CA LEU A 4 21.46 27.21 44.78
C LEU A 4 21.70 27.97 43.46
N THR A 5 22.63 27.49 42.66
CA THR A 5 22.39 26.99 41.31
C THR A 5 21.75 27.93 40.32
N THR A 6 22.58 28.70 39.65
CA THR A 6 22.34 29.14 38.27
C THR A 6 22.61 27.97 37.32
N MET A 7 21.73 27.02 37.26
CA MET A 7 21.79 25.94 36.28
C MET A 7 21.09 26.38 34.99
N ASN A 8 21.91 26.93 34.12
CA ASN A 8 21.79 26.85 32.65
C ASN A 8 20.41 26.82 32.01
N MET A 9 19.70 27.92 32.03
CA MET A 9 18.58 28.23 31.15
C MET A 9 18.94 28.10 29.66
N LYS A 10 20.22 28.32 29.30
CA LYS A 10 20.73 28.12 27.93
C LYS A 10 20.72 26.66 27.47
N LYS A 11 20.97 25.69 28.35
CA LYS A 11 20.88 24.24 27.99
C LYS A 11 19.44 23.76 27.87
N LEU A 12 18.54 24.31 28.67
CA LEU A 12 17.11 23.98 28.56
C LEU A 12 16.50 24.58 27.29
N LEU A 13 16.87 25.81 26.93
CA LEU A 13 16.45 26.44 25.67
C LEU A 13 17.04 25.75 24.45
N THR A 14 18.27 25.24 24.49
CA THR A 14 18.87 24.49 23.38
C THR A 14 18.20 23.11 23.19
N PHE A 15 17.81 22.43 24.27
CA PHE A 15 17.12 21.16 24.20
C PHE A 15 15.65 21.31 23.69
N VAL A 16 14.97 22.37 24.11
CA VAL A 16 13.63 22.73 23.64
C VAL A 16 13.68 23.18 22.18
N PHE A 17 14.71 23.93 21.78
CA PHE A 17 14.86 24.36 20.37
C PHE A 17 15.20 23.20 19.42
N ILE A 18 16.00 22.20 19.84
CA ILE A 18 16.29 21.00 19.03
C ILE A 18 15.05 20.11 18.90
N CYS A 19 14.22 19.99 19.93
CA CYS A 19 12.96 19.27 19.84
C CYS A 19 11.92 19.98 18.95
N ILE A 20 11.90 21.33 18.95
CA ILE A 20 10.98 22.13 18.14
C ILE A 20 11.39 22.10 16.66
N THR A 21 12.69 22.15 16.35
CA THR A 21 13.17 22.11 14.95
C THR A 21 12.98 20.74 14.29
N ALA A 22 13.19 19.63 15.01
CA ALA A 22 12.94 18.29 14.49
C ALA A 22 11.44 18.00 14.27
N SER A 23 10.56 18.56 15.13
CA SER A 23 9.11 18.50 14.96
C SER A 23 8.63 19.34 13.75
N ALA A 24 9.27 20.49 13.47
CA ALA A 24 8.96 21.31 12.31
C ALA A 24 9.31 20.59 10.98
N ALA A 25 10.49 19.99 10.86
CA ALA A 25 10.92 19.32 9.64
C ALA A 25 9.99 18.18 9.18
N ALA A 26 9.38 17.43 10.10
CA ALA A 26 8.43 16.39 9.74
C ALA A 26 7.03 16.92 9.41
N ARG A 27 6.63 18.05 9.99
CA ARG A 27 5.39 18.77 9.63
C ARG A 27 5.49 19.32 8.20
N ASP A 28 6.69 19.70 7.79
CA ASP A 28 6.99 20.36 6.53
C ASP A 28 7.57 19.42 5.46
N PHE A 29 7.59 18.09 5.71
CA PHE A 29 7.95 17.15 4.66
C PHE A 29 6.99 17.34 3.49
N HIS A 30 7.55 17.59 2.31
CA HIS A 30 6.82 18.12 1.15
C HIS A 30 5.70 17.23 0.61
N ILE A 31 5.66 15.92 0.96
CA ILE A 31 4.56 15.02 0.64
C ILE A 31 3.73 14.79 1.91
N ASP A 32 2.45 15.12 1.85
CA ASP A 32 1.51 14.86 2.93
C ASP A 32 0.90 13.46 2.78
N PHE A 33 1.17 12.59 3.75
CA PHE A 33 0.63 11.23 3.86
C PHE A 33 -0.56 11.13 4.83
N SER A 34 -1.00 12.23 5.44
CA SER A 34 -1.95 12.22 6.55
C SER A 34 -3.37 11.79 6.17
N ARG A 35 -3.75 11.86 4.89
CA ARG A 35 -5.12 11.59 4.42
C ARG A 35 -5.31 10.19 3.82
N VAL A 36 -4.60 9.20 4.34
CA VAL A 36 -4.77 7.79 3.95
C VAL A 36 -5.71 7.06 4.92
N GLY A 37 -6.23 5.92 4.48
CA GLY A 37 -7.06 5.04 5.29
C GLY A 37 -8.51 5.50 5.44
N TYR A 38 -9.24 4.76 6.26
CA TYR A 38 -10.65 4.98 6.57
C TYR A 38 -10.92 6.41 7.02
N MET A 39 -11.89 7.06 6.36
CA MET A 39 -12.29 8.45 6.63
C MET A 39 -11.11 9.41 6.85
N TRP A 40 -10.03 9.20 6.07
CA TRP A 40 -8.80 10.02 6.13
C TRP A 40 -8.13 10.09 7.52
N GLY A 41 -8.38 9.09 8.39
CA GLY A 41 -7.94 9.10 9.78
C GLY A 41 -8.66 10.13 10.68
N GLU A 42 -9.69 10.79 10.19
CA GLU A 42 -10.46 11.80 10.95
C GLU A 42 -11.49 11.17 11.89
N LYS A 43 -12.04 10.02 11.49
CA LYS A 43 -13.03 9.28 12.27
C LYS A 43 -12.48 7.89 12.62
N PRO A 44 -12.80 7.36 13.80
CA PRO A 44 -12.51 5.96 14.12
C PRO A 44 -13.33 5.03 13.22
N ILE A 45 -12.83 3.80 13.03
CA ILE A 45 -13.62 2.71 12.44
C ILE A 45 -14.84 2.47 13.34
N PRO A 46 -16.06 2.48 12.77
CA PRO A 46 -17.28 2.33 13.57
C PRO A 46 -17.45 0.88 14.04
N TYR A 47 -18.10 0.69 15.17
CA TYR A 47 -18.63 -0.60 15.58
C TYR A 47 -20.08 -0.70 15.11
N TYR A 48 -20.40 -1.70 14.28
CA TYR A 48 -21.78 -1.99 13.90
C TYR A 48 -22.34 -3.15 14.74
N GLU A 49 -23.62 -3.05 15.10
CA GLU A 49 -24.32 -4.10 15.85
C GLU A 49 -24.36 -5.42 15.06
N ASN A 50 -24.29 -6.53 15.77
CA ASN A 50 -24.44 -7.88 15.22
C ASN A 50 -25.92 -8.16 14.96
N LYS A 51 -26.41 -7.89 13.76
CA LYS A 51 -27.81 -8.06 13.38
C LYS A 51 -28.15 -9.48 12.94
N ILE A 52 -27.16 -10.21 12.45
CA ILE A 52 -27.28 -11.66 12.15
C ILE A 52 -26.15 -12.38 12.87
N VAL A 53 -26.49 -13.46 13.55
CA VAL A 53 -25.54 -14.31 14.27
C VAL A 53 -25.64 -15.72 13.70
N LEU A 54 -24.50 -16.24 13.24
CA LEU A 54 -24.39 -17.59 12.68
C LEU A 54 -23.54 -18.47 13.58
N THR A 55 -23.93 -19.75 13.70
CA THR A 55 -23.12 -20.81 14.28
C THR A 55 -22.62 -21.73 13.18
N PRO A 56 -21.45 -22.37 13.34
CA PRO A 56 -20.95 -23.27 12.31
C PRO A 56 -21.89 -24.49 12.11
N PRO A 57 -22.00 -25.01 10.89
CA PRO A 57 -22.74 -26.25 10.64
C PRO A 57 -22.19 -27.41 11.50
N ALA A 58 -23.06 -28.05 12.28
CA ALA A 58 -22.64 -29.11 13.22
C ALA A 58 -22.08 -30.36 12.51
N ASP A 59 -22.50 -30.60 11.27
CA ASP A 59 -22.04 -31.69 10.41
C ASP A 59 -20.79 -31.35 9.58
N GLY A 60 -20.26 -30.11 9.72
CA GLY A 60 -19.12 -29.63 8.94
C GLY A 60 -19.40 -29.39 7.47
N SER A 61 -20.66 -29.29 7.06
CA SER A 61 -21.07 -29.01 5.67
C SER A 61 -20.62 -27.62 5.20
N ASP A 62 -20.69 -27.39 3.88
CA ASP A 62 -20.31 -26.11 3.26
C ASP A 62 -21.18 -24.94 3.76
N ALA A 63 -20.56 -23.97 4.40
CA ALA A 63 -21.17 -22.77 4.95
C ALA A 63 -21.29 -21.61 3.93
N THR A 64 -20.86 -21.79 2.69
CA THR A 64 -20.81 -20.71 1.68
C THR A 64 -22.14 -20.02 1.52
N ALA A 65 -23.22 -20.79 1.25
CA ALA A 65 -24.54 -20.25 0.99
C ALA A 65 -25.11 -19.54 2.23
N MET A 66 -24.97 -20.13 3.42
CA MET A 66 -25.44 -19.58 4.68
C MET A 66 -24.81 -18.22 4.97
N ILE A 67 -23.48 -18.11 4.85
CA ILE A 67 -22.77 -16.85 5.12
C ILE A 67 -23.10 -15.82 4.06
N GLN A 68 -23.16 -16.21 2.76
CA GLN A 68 -23.48 -15.29 1.68
C GLN A 68 -24.89 -14.72 1.81
N GLU A 69 -25.87 -15.56 2.11
CA GLU A 69 -27.26 -15.14 2.33
C GLU A 69 -27.35 -14.14 3.50
N ALA A 70 -26.63 -14.38 4.59
CA ALA A 70 -26.58 -13.45 5.71
C ALA A 70 -25.96 -12.10 5.31
N LEU A 71 -24.87 -12.10 4.52
CA LEU A 71 -24.23 -10.86 4.02
C LEU A 71 -25.16 -10.09 3.07
N ASP A 72 -25.93 -10.80 2.25
CA ASP A 72 -26.85 -10.18 1.30
C ASP A 72 -28.12 -9.63 1.98
N ASN A 73 -28.57 -10.23 3.09
CA ASN A 73 -29.81 -9.87 3.78
C ASN A 73 -29.60 -8.97 5.01
N VAL A 74 -28.41 -8.90 5.59
CA VAL A 74 -28.19 -8.06 6.78
C VAL A 74 -28.60 -6.62 6.50
N GLU A 75 -29.37 -6.05 7.43
CA GLU A 75 -29.77 -4.64 7.38
C GLU A 75 -28.55 -3.73 7.65
N ALA A 76 -28.26 -2.82 6.73
CA ALA A 76 -27.15 -1.89 6.86
C ALA A 76 -27.56 -0.60 7.62
N PRO A 77 -26.67 -0.02 8.48
CA PRO A 77 -25.40 -0.59 8.89
C PRO A 77 -25.58 -1.77 9.86
N GLY A 78 -24.83 -2.83 9.64
CA GLY A 78 -24.92 -4.03 10.47
C GLY A 78 -23.83 -5.06 10.21
N ALA A 79 -23.61 -5.92 11.20
CA ALA A 79 -22.64 -7.00 11.10
C ALA A 79 -23.32 -8.39 11.06
N VAL A 80 -22.72 -9.28 10.27
CA VAL A 80 -22.92 -10.73 10.33
C VAL A 80 -21.83 -11.27 11.25
N LEU A 81 -22.20 -11.74 12.44
CA LEU A 81 -21.29 -12.36 13.40
C LEU A 81 -21.24 -13.87 13.16
N LEU A 82 -20.07 -14.38 12.91
CA LEU A 82 -19.75 -15.79 12.96
C LEU A 82 -19.27 -16.15 14.36
N LYS A 83 -20.00 -17.01 15.08
CA LYS A 83 -19.59 -17.52 16.38
C LYS A 83 -18.33 -18.38 16.26
N GLU A 84 -17.62 -18.61 17.39
CA GLU A 84 -16.49 -19.52 17.42
C GLU A 84 -16.84 -20.89 16.85
N GLY A 85 -15.89 -21.47 16.11
CA GLY A 85 -15.97 -22.77 15.46
C GLY A 85 -15.48 -22.73 14.01
N LEU A 86 -15.61 -23.86 13.31
CA LEU A 86 -15.10 -24.07 11.97
C LEU A 86 -16.21 -23.92 10.91
N TYR A 87 -16.04 -23.01 10.00
CA TYR A 87 -16.86 -22.78 8.82
C TYR A 87 -16.10 -23.22 7.56
N ASN A 88 -16.47 -24.35 6.99
CA ASN A 88 -15.95 -24.79 5.71
C ASN A 88 -16.59 -23.99 4.58
N VAL A 89 -15.79 -23.44 3.64
CA VAL A 89 -16.27 -22.61 2.54
C VAL A 89 -15.66 -23.10 1.22
N GLU A 90 -16.49 -23.68 0.37
CA GLU A 90 -16.11 -24.13 -0.97
C GLU A 90 -16.20 -23.03 -2.02
N GLY A 91 -17.09 -22.07 -1.82
CA GLY A 91 -17.36 -20.96 -2.72
C GLY A 91 -16.53 -19.71 -2.44
N LYS A 92 -17.13 -18.55 -2.72
CA LYS A 92 -16.61 -17.21 -2.43
C LYS A 92 -17.62 -16.45 -1.59
N LEU A 93 -17.12 -15.58 -0.72
CA LEU A 93 -17.92 -14.64 0.07
C LEU A 93 -17.77 -13.24 -0.54
N LEU A 94 -18.90 -12.59 -0.82
CA LEU A 94 -18.92 -11.30 -1.53
C LEU A 94 -19.61 -10.24 -0.68
N ILE A 95 -18.92 -9.18 -0.34
CA ILE A 95 -19.47 -7.97 0.31
C ILE A 95 -19.70 -6.94 -0.78
N ARG A 96 -20.98 -6.68 -1.13
CA ARG A 96 -21.41 -5.81 -2.23
C ARG A 96 -22.24 -4.61 -1.79
N LYS A 97 -22.67 -4.59 -0.52
CA LYS A 97 -23.52 -3.55 0.06
C LYS A 97 -22.68 -2.62 0.94
N ASP A 98 -23.13 -1.38 1.03
CA ASP A 98 -22.56 -0.40 1.98
C ASP A 98 -22.98 -0.75 3.41
N GLY A 99 -22.09 -0.46 4.37
CA GLY A 99 -22.40 -0.63 5.80
C GLY A 99 -22.50 -2.08 6.27
N VAL A 100 -21.91 -3.05 5.56
CA VAL A 100 -21.95 -4.48 5.92
C VAL A 100 -20.60 -4.95 6.44
N VAL A 101 -20.61 -5.61 7.60
CA VAL A 101 -19.41 -6.18 8.23
C VAL A 101 -19.55 -7.70 8.37
N LEU A 102 -18.53 -8.42 7.91
CA LEU A 102 -18.31 -9.83 8.26
C LEU A 102 -17.40 -9.87 9.48
N ARG A 103 -17.89 -10.38 10.59
CA ARG A 103 -17.19 -10.39 11.88
C ARG A 103 -17.12 -11.77 12.49
N GLY A 104 -15.98 -12.11 13.10
CA GLY A 104 -15.81 -13.27 13.98
C GLY A 104 -15.56 -12.85 15.42
N GLU A 105 -15.34 -13.84 16.28
CA GLU A 105 -15.02 -13.67 17.71
C GLU A 105 -13.49 -13.80 17.97
N GLY A 106 -12.66 -13.59 16.95
CA GLY A 106 -11.21 -13.73 17.02
C GLY A 106 -10.72 -15.04 16.36
N ASN A 107 -9.57 -15.53 16.79
CA ASN A 107 -8.96 -16.73 16.21
C ASN A 107 -9.75 -18.05 16.51
N GLY A 108 -10.73 -18.00 17.38
CA GLY A 108 -11.66 -19.11 17.60
C GLY A 108 -12.69 -19.26 16.47
N THR A 109 -12.95 -18.19 15.71
CA THR A 109 -13.76 -18.25 14.49
C THR A 109 -12.86 -18.56 13.30
N VAL A 110 -12.95 -19.79 12.79
CA VAL A 110 -12.13 -20.27 11.67
C VAL A 110 -12.98 -20.39 10.41
N VAL A 111 -12.64 -19.63 9.37
CA VAL A 111 -13.26 -19.78 8.04
C VAL A 111 -12.23 -20.45 7.12
N LYS A 112 -12.47 -21.71 6.78
CA LYS A 112 -11.56 -22.55 6.00
C LYS A 112 -12.00 -22.63 4.54
N ALA A 113 -11.17 -22.11 3.65
CA ALA A 113 -11.37 -22.25 2.21
C ALA A 113 -11.03 -23.68 1.76
N LEU A 114 -12.01 -24.40 1.25
CA LEU A 114 -11.87 -25.75 0.74
C LEU A 114 -11.65 -25.77 -0.78
N GLY A 115 -11.06 -26.86 -1.26
CA GLY A 115 -10.97 -27.20 -2.69
C GLY A 115 -9.81 -26.54 -3.43
N LYS A 116 -9.60 -27.01 -4.67
CA LYS A 116 -8.40 -26.70 -5.48
C LYS A 116 -8.49 -25.42 -6.31
N SER A 117 -9.43 -24.53 -6.06
CA SER A 117 -9.62 -23.31 -6.85
C SER A 117 -8.69 -22.18 -6.41
N LYS A 118 -7.90 -21.65 -7.35
CA LYS A 118 -7.06 -20.45 -7.14
C LYS A 118 -7.89 -19.16 -7.03
N ARG A 119 -8.72 -19.07 -6.01
CA ARG A 119 -9.63 -17.94 -5.78
C ARG A 119 -9.20 -17.04 -4.63
N SER A 120 -9.81 -15.88 -4.53
CA SER A 120 -9.87 -15.12 -3.27
C SER A 120 -11.11 -15.58 -2.50
N LEU A 121 -10.96 -15.83 -1.20
CA LEU A 121 -12.06 -16.35 -0.37
C LEU A 121 -13.12 -15.29 -0.12
N VAL A 122 -12.71 -14.10 0.32
CA VAL A 122 -13.60 -12.94 0.50
C VAL A 122 -13.27 -11.87 -0.54
N THR A 123 -14.29 -11.27 -1.13
CA THR A 123 -14.12 -10.12 -2.04
C THR A 123 -15.06 -8.99 -1.64
N VAL A 124 -14.47 -7.80 -1.41
CA VAL A 124 -15.22 -6.56 -1.23
C VAL A 124 -15.21 -5.82 -2.57
N ASP A 125 -16.34 -5.78 -3.24
CA ASP A 125 -16.43 -5.26 -4.62
C ASP A 125 -17.86 -4.86 -4.99
N ARG A 126 -18.00 -3.72 -5.65
CA ARG A 126 -19.22 -3.38 -6.39
C ARG A 126 -18.86 -3.28 -7.87
N PRO A 127 -19.09 -4.32 -8.66
CA PRO A 127 -18.81 -4.28 -10.09
C PRO A 127 -19.51 -3.10 -10.74
N SER A 128 -18.75 -2.12 -11.19
CA SER A 128 -19.25 -0.94 -11.88
C SER A 128 -18.24 -0.44 -12.88
N GLU A 129 -18.74 0.14 -13.97
CA GLU A 129 -17.89 0.78 -14.95
C GLU A 129 -17.34 2.11 -14.40
N ARG A 130 -16.02 2.31 -14.53
CA ARG A 130 -15.42 3.61 -14.31
C ARG A 130 -15.66 4.49 -15.54
N LYS A 131 -16.55 5.48 -15.43
CA LYS A 131 -16.74 6.49 -16.48
C LYS A 131 -15.75 7.63 -16.27
N ALA A 132 -15.13 8.09 -17.35
CA ALA A 132 -14.16 9.19 -17.31
C ALA A 132 -14.32 10.07 -18.55
N LYS A 133 -14.52 11.39 -18.33
CA LYS A 133 -14.61 12.39 -19.38
C LYS A 133 -13.48 13.39 -19.21
N ARG A 134 -12.60 13.52 -20.22
CA ARG A 134 -11.57 14.56 -20.21
C ARG A 134 -12.22 15.93 -20.26
N VAL A 135 -11.83 16.80 -19.35
CA VAL A 135 -12.40 18.14 -19.21
C VAL A 135 -11.37 19.25 -19.27
N ALA A 136 -10.10 18.96 -18.95
CA ALA A 136 -9.03 19.96 -18.97
C ALA A 136 -7.65 19.31 -19.17
N MET A 137 -6.62 20.16 -19.29
CA MET A 137 -5.19 19.80 -19.28
C MET A 137 -4.46 20.59 -18.20
N VAL A 138 -3.48 19.97 -17.53
CA VAL A 138 -2.51 20.71 -16.70
C VAL A 138 -1.63 21.56 -17.61
N VAL A 139 -1.38 22.82 -17.22
CA VAL A 139 -0.64 23.80 -18.04
C VAL A 139 0.65 24.29 -17.41
N ASP A 140 0.92 24.04 -16.13
CA ASP A 140 2.20 24.37 -15.52
C ASP A 140 3.30 23.48 -16.09
N LYS A 141 4.39 24.09 -16.56
CA LYS A 141 5.55 23.35 -17.10
C LYS A 141 6.08 22.32 -16.12
N LYS A 142 6.06 22.66 -14.81
CA LYS A 142 6.46 21.76 -13.72
C LYS A 142 5.53 21.94 -12.52
N THR A 143 4.98 20.83 -12.03
CA THR A 143 4.22 20.75 -10.77
C THR A 143 5.00 19.79 -9.87
N PRO A 144 5.63 20.26 -8.78
CA PRO A 144 6.44 19.40 -7.92
C PRO A 144 5.59 18.40 -7.15
N ALA A 145 6.19 17.25 -6.82
CA ALA A 145 5.60 16.28 -5.91
C ALA A 145 5.23 16.94 -4.58
N GLY A 146 4.10 16.53 -3.99
CA GLY A 146 3.60 17.10 -2.73
C GLY A 146 2.67 18.30 -2.90
N GLN A 147 2.58 18.89 -4.10
CA GLN A 147 1.72 20.05 -4.33
C GLN A 147 0.23 19.68 -4.29
N LEU A 148 -0.56 20.45 -3.52
CA LEU A 148 -2.00 20.27 -3.31
C LEU A 148 -2.86 21.01 -4.34
N TRP A 149 -2.31 21.54 -5.38
CA TRP A 149 -3.05 22.20 -6.46
C TRP A 149 -2.36 21.99 -7.81
N ILE A 150 -3.16 22.09 -8.86
CA ILE A 150 -2.69 22.06 -10.26
C ILE A 150 -3.26 23.27 -11.00
N LYS A 151 -2.54 23.79 -11.98
CA LYS A 151 -3.10 24.77 -12.91
C LYS A 151 -3.62 24.07 -14.15
N VAL A 152 -4.80 24.49 -14.61
CA VAL A 152 -5.48 23.89 -15.75
C VAL A 152 -5.90 24.94 -16.77
N ASP A 153 -6.05 24.52 -18.03
CA ASP A 153 -6.51 25.37 -19.14
C ASP A 153 -8.00 25.75 -19.05
N LYS A 154 -8.83 24.93 -18.38
CA LYS A 154 -10.29 25.12 -18.28
C LYS A 154 -10.77 25.00 -16.82
N PRO A 155 -10.48 25.97 -15.95
CA PRO A 155 -10.87 25.90 -14.53
C PRO A 155 -12.40 25.93 -14.33
N SER A 156 -13.15 26.59 -15.23
CA SER A 156 -14.62 26.65 -15.19
C SER A 156 -15.30 25.29 -15.39
N ALA A 157 -14.57 24.25 -15.80
CA ALA A 157 -15.09 22.89 -15.92
C ALA A 157 -15.22 22.17 -14.56
N PHE A 158 -14.77 22.80 -13.45
CA PHE A 158 -14.71 22.18 -12.12
C PHE A 158 -15.51 22.97 -11.09
N LYS A 159 -16.07 22.22 -10.13
CA LYS A 159 -16.67 22.76 -8.91
C LYS A 159 -16.17 21.98 -7.69
N VAL A 160 -16.29 22.58 -6.51
CA VAL A 160 -15.98 21.92 -5.23
C VAL A 160 -16.78 20.62 -5.10
N GLY A 161 -16.11 19.55 -4.66
CA GLY A 161 -16.68 18.22 -4.55
C GLY A 161 -16.56 17.36 -5.79
N ASP A 162 -16.16 17.90 -6.94
CA ASP A 162 -15.95 17.08 -8.15
C ASP A 162 -14.86 16.03 -7.90
N ARG A 163 -15.16 14.78 -8.27
CA ARG A 163 -14.18 13.71 -8.33
C ARG A 163 -13.48 13.73 -9.67
N ILE A 164 -12.17 13.90 -9.65
CA ILE A 164 -11.34 14.01 -10.83
C ILE A 164 -10.22 12.98 -10.83
N ALA A 165 -9.68 12.67 -12.01
CA ALA A 165 -8.43 11.94 -12.15
C ALA A 165 -7.41 12.83 -12.87
N VAL A 166 -6.30 13.13 -12.22
CA VAL A 166 -5.12 13.72 -12.83
C VAL A 166 -4.33 12.57 -13.44
N CYS A 167 -4.15 12.59 -14.76
CA CYS A 167 -3.65 11.45 -15.50
C CYS A 167 -2.28 11.75 -16.11
N MET A 168 -1.23 11.13 -15.61
CA MET A 168 0.08 11.13 -16.23
C MET A 168 0.07 10.28 -17.50
N ARG A 169 0.45 10.85 -18.63
CA ARG A 169 0.69 10.16 -19.90
C ARG A 169 2.10 10.49 -20.38
N PRO A 170 3.09 9.64 -20.08
CA PRO A 170 4.47 9.93 -20.43
C PRO A 170 4.70 9.87 -21.95
N ASN A 171 5.77 10.51 -22.40
CA ASN A 171 6.29 10.42 -23.75
C ASN A 171 7.55 9.53 -23.82
N GLU A 172 8.10 9.37 -25.02
CA GLU A 172 9.28 8.54 -25.25
C GLU A 172 10.54 9.12 -24.59
N LYS A 173 10.67 10.45 -24.51
CA LYS A 173 11.78 11.11 -23.83
C LYS A 173 11.87 10.71 -22.37
N TRP A 174 10.73 10.62 -21.66
CA TRP A 174 10.70 10.15 -20.28
C TRP A 174 11.21 8.71 -20.14
N ILE A 175 10.79 7.82 -21.04
CA ILE A 175 11.22 6.42 -21.03
C ILE A 175 12.73 6.32 -21.29
N SER A 176 13.24 7.07 -22.28
CA SER A 176 14.64 7.07 -22.67
C SER A 176 15.55 7.67 -21.58
N ASP A 177 15.16 8.81 -20.98
CA ASP A 177 15.92 9.42 -19.90
C ASP A 177 15.96 8.56 -18.64
N LEU A 178 14.94 7.71 -18.42
CA LEU A 178 14.94 6.66 -17.39
C LEU A 178 15.73 5.41 -17.78
N LYS A 179 16.23 5.29 -19.01
CA LYS A 179 16.93 4.08 -19.55
C LYS A 179 16.05 2.83 -19.59
N MET A 180 14.74 3.00 -19.73
CA MET A 180 13.78 1.90 -19.66
C MET A 180 13.36 1.34 -21.02
N ASP A 181 13.77 1.96 -22.11
CA ASP A 181 13.69 1.47 -23.50
C ASP A 181 14.88 0.56 -23.89
N GLN A 182 15.88 0.45 -23.04
CA GLN A 182 17.13 -0.27 -23.28
C GLN A 182 17.61 -1.09 -22.06
N ILE A 183 16.70 -1.70 -21.34
CA ILE A 183 17.02 -2.54 -20.19
C ILE A 183 17.93 -3.69 -20.64
N ALA A 184 19.17 -3.72 -20.11
CA ALA A 184 20.16 -4.73 -20.44
C ALA A 184 19.81 -6.08 -19.79
N ARG A 185 20.12 -7.17 -20.49
CA ARG A 185 19.86 -8.55 -20.05
C ARG A 185 21.05 -9.10 -19.28
N ARG A 186 20.81 -9.75 -18.13
CA ARG A 186 21.84 -10.46 -17.36
C ARG A 186 22.35 -11.74 -18.03
N LYS A 187 21.58 -12.30 -18.99
CA LYS A 187 21.97 -13.47 -19.78
C LYS A 187 21.24 -13.48 -21.13
N PRO A 188 21.82 -14.11 -22.16
CA PRO A 188 21.15 -14.31 -23.44
C PRO A 188 19.81 -15.06 -23.28
N GLY A 189 18.89 -14.86 -24.19
CA GLY A 189 17.59 -15.55 -24.23
C GLY A 189 16.52 -15.05 -23.25
N LEU A 190 16.84 -14.12 -22.34
CA LEU A 190 15.79 -13.49 -21.51
C LEU A 190 14.82 -12.67 -22.38
N VAL A 191 13.54 -13.00 -22.28
CA VAL A 191 12.48 -12.19 -22.89
C VAL A 191 12.18 -11.00 -21.99
N LEU A 192 12.60 -9.81 -22.40
CA LEU A 192 12.34 -8.56 -21.69
C LEU A 192 11.34 -7.72 -22.46
N LYS A 193 10.41 -7.17 -21.71
CA LYS A 193 9.50 -6.14 -22.18
C LYS A 193 10.08 -4.78 -21.84
N GLN A 194 10.68 -4.10 -22.83
CA GLN A 194 11.08 -2.71 -22.68
C GLN A 194 9.87 -1.82 -22.41
N TRP A 195 10.10 -0.72 -21.71
CA TRP A 195 9.01 0.19 -21.40
C TRP A 195 8.59 0.99 -22.65
N THR A 196 7.30 1.29 -22.71
CA THR A 196 6.72 2.15 -23.74
C THR A 196 5.77 3.16 -23.10
N PRO A 197 5.59 4.36 -23.63
CA PRO A 197 4.76 5.41 -23.01
C PRO A 197 3.36 4.94 -22.64
N GLY A 198 2.65 4.26 -23.54
CA GLY A 198 1.30 3.74 -23.32
C GLY A 198 1.17 2.71 -22.16
N GLY A 199 2.30 2.06 -21.82
CA GLY A 199 2.36 1.10 -20.70
C GLY A 199 2.39 1.75 -19.31
N TYR A 200 2.67 3.06 -19.21
CA TYR A 200 2.97 3.74 -17.95
C TYR A 200 2.02 4.90 -17.62
N VAL A 201 0.79 4.81 -18.06
CA VAL A 201 -0.28 5.74 -17.69
C VAL A 201 -0.65 5.52 -16.22
N ILE A 202 -0.62 6.60 -15.42
CA ILE A 202 -1.00 6.60 -14.00
C ILE A 202 -2.11 7.62 -13.79
N ASN A 203 -3.11 7.26 -13.00
CA ASN A 203 -4.21 8.13 -12.63
C ASN A 203 -4.22 8.31 -11.11
N TRP A 204 -4.17 9.55 -10.64
CA TRP A 204 -4.43 9.91 -9.25
C TRP A 204 -5.85 10.46 -9.14
N GLU A 205 -6.72 9.75 -8.43
CA GLU A 205 -8.10 10.19 -8.21
C GLU A 205 -8.17 11.13 -7.01
N ARG A 206 -8.65 12.36 -7.24
CA ARG A 206 -8.69 13.45 -6.26
C ARG A 206 -10.08 14.08 -6.20
N ILE A 207 -10.35 14.78 -5.10
CA ILE A 207 -11.54 15.63 -4.94
C ILE A 207 -11.11 17.07 -5.07
N VAL A 208 -11.89 17.87 -5.80
CA VAL A 208 -11.70 19.31 -5.92
C VAL A 208 -12.15 19.99 -4.61
N MET A 209 -11.24 20.66 -3.94
CA MET A 209 -11.50 21.35 -2.66
C MET A 209 -11.77 22.82 -2.85
N ALA A 210 -11.16 23.45 -3.85
CA ALA A 210 -11.40 24.85 -4.24
C ALA A 210 -11.01 25.06 -5.70
N VAL A 211 -11.56 26.12 -6.31
CA VAL A 211 -11.20 26.61 -7.65
C VAL A 211 -10.89 28.09 -7.54
N GLU A 212 -9.66 28.50 -7.84
CA GLU A 212 -9.22 29.90 -7.80
C GLU A 212 -8.47 30.29 -9.05
N LYS A 213 -9.02 31.20 -9.84
CA LYS A 213 -8.46 31.57 -11.15
C LYS A 213 -8.24 30.33 -12.03
N ASN A 214 -6.99 29.95 -12.31
CA ASN A 214 -6.66 28.74 -13.06
C ASN A 214 -6.13 27.58 -12.21
N LYS A 215 -6.22 27.67 -10.85
CA LYS A 215 -5.80 26.64 -9.90
C LYS A 215 -6.97 25.81 -9.44
N ILE A 216 -6.77 24.50 -9.43
CA ILE A 216 -7.66 23.51 -8.82
C ILE A 216 -6.95 22.95 -7.61
N TYR A 217 -7.50 23.19 -6.40
CA TYR A 217 -6.99 22.64 -5.15
C TYR A 217 -7.54 21.24 -4.94
N LEU A 218 -6.70 20.34 -4.43
CA LEU A 218 -6.95 18.92 -4.32
C LEU A 218 -7.01 18.49 -2.85
N ASP A 219 -7.79 17.45 -2.56
CA ASP A 219 -7.87 16.83 -1.24
C ASP A 219 -6.56 16.17 -0.80
N ASN A 220 -5.76 15.69 -1.76
CA ASN A 220 -4.50 14.99 -1.56
C ASN A 220 -3.46 15.45 -2.59
N PRO A 221 -2.17 15.40 -2.26
CA PRO A 221 -1.12 15.83 -3.20
C PRO A 221 -0.99 14.88 -4.39
N ILE A 222 -0.44 15.42 -5.48
CA ILE A 222 0.17 14.60 -6.52
C ILE A 222 1.57 14.21 -6.02
N VAL A 223 1.87 12.92 -6.03
CA VAL A 223 3.05 12.36 -5.35
C VAL A 223 4.24 12.12 -6.28
N MET A 224 4.26 12.78 -7.42
CA MET A 224 5.33 12.71 -8.41
C MET A 224 5.46 14.07 -9.09
N ASP A 225 6.67 14.43 -9.51
CA ASP A 225 6.87 15.64 -10.31
C ASP A 225 6.18 15.49 -11.67
N LEU A 226 5.22 16.35 -11.96
CA LEU A 226 4.65 16.48 -13.30
C LEU A 226 5.47 17.52 -14.08
N ASN A 227 6.21 17.05 -15.08
CA ASN A 227 6.98 17.90 -15.98
C ASN A 227 6.49 17.69 -17.40
N LEU A 228 5.91 18.74 -18.01
CA LEU A 228 5.31 18.67 -19.35
C LEU A 228 6.33 18.43 -20.47
N GLU A 229 7.62 18.51 -20.20
CA GLU A 229 8.67 18.03 -21.11
C GLU A 229 8.61 16.51 -21.29
N TYR A 230 8.18 15.78 -20.25
CA TYR A 230 8.18 14.31 -20.20
C TYR A 230 6.80 13.70 -20.37
N MET A 231 5.73 14.48 -20.28
CA MET A 231 4.37 13.93 -20.26
C MET A 231 3.30 14.93 -20.62
N ASN A 232 2.17 14.44 -21.08
CA ASN A 232 0.90 15.16 -21.08
C ASN A 232 0.10 14.79 -19.84
N VAL A 233 -0.64 15.75 -19.28
CA VAL A 233 -1.40 15.54 -18.04
C VAL A 233 -2.86 15.98 -18.23
N PRO A 234 -3.68 15.17 -18.92
CA PRO A 234 -5.12 15.41 -18.99
C PRO A 234 -5.79 15.19 -17.63
N VAL A 235 -6.82 16.00 -17.37
CA VAL A 235 -7.68 15.90 -16.18
C VAL A 235 -9.05 15.43 -16.62
N TYR A 236 -9.55 14.39 -15.94
CA TYR A 236 -10.85 13.77 -16.22
C TYR A 236 -11.78 13.99 -15.05
N GLN A 237 -13.04 14.32 -15.30
CA GLN A 237 -14.11 14.02 -14.35
C GLN A 237 -14.36 12.51 -14.35
N VAL A 238 -14.48 11.92 -13.17
CA VAL A 238 -14.65 10.46 -13.02
C VAL A 238 -15.84 10.13 -12.13
N THR A 239 -16.53 9.06 -12.50
CA THR A 239 -17.55 8.43 -11.66
C THR A 239 -17.30 6.95 -11.60
N ARG A 240 -17.45 6.39 -10.42
CA ARG A 240 -17.38 4.95 -10.16
C ARG A 240 -18.15 4.65 -8.88
N GLU A 241 -19.02 3.66 -8.95
CA GLU A 241 -19.64 3.15 -7.74
C GLU A 241 -18.64 2.29 -6.96
N ARG A 242 -18.71 2.39 -5.64
CA ARG A 242 -17.87 1.64 -4.70
C ARG A 242 -18.70 1.15 -3.53
N VAL A 243 -18.30 0.03 -2.96
CA VAL A 243 -18.75 -0.36 -1.62
C VAL A 243 -18.13 0.60 -0.62
N THR A 244 -18.93 1.11 0.30
CA THR A 244 -18.47 2.04 1.34
C THR A 244 -18.86 1.56 2.72
N GLN A 245 -18.10 1.99 3.74
CA GLN A 245 -18.44 1.75 5.15
C GLN A 245 -18.65 0.27 5.50
N SER A 246 -17.84 -0.63 4.92
CA SER A 246 -17.94 -2.08 5.09
C SER A 246 -16.60 -2.67 5.53
N GLY A 247 -16.63 -3.83 6.16
CA GLY A 247 -15.40 -4.39 6.70
C GLY A 247 -15.40 -5.90 6.92
N VAL A 248 -14.18 -6.40 7.25
CA VAL A 248 -13.94 -7.77 7.71
C VAL A 248 -13.17 -7.71 9.02
N GLU A 249 -13.67 -8.38 10.07
CA GLU A 249 -13.16 -8.20 11.42
C GLU A 249 -13.00 -9.53 12.18
N ASN A 250 -11.87 -9.67 12.90
CA ASN A 250 -11.66 -10.68 13.96
C ASN A 250 -11.93 -12.11 13.51
N ILE A 251 -11.34 -12.57 12.40
CA ILE A 251 -11.50 -13.91 11.83
C ILE A 251 -10.13 -14.51 11.55
N LEU A 252 -10.00 -15.81 11.83
CA LEU A 252 -8.93 -16.63 11.30
C LEU A 252 -9.39 -17.25 9.97
N PHE A 253 -8.76 -16.87 8.88
CA PHE A 253 -8.93 -17.52 7.58
C PHE A 253 -7.84 -18.57 7.36
N GLU A 254 -8.21 -19.74 6.92
CA GLU A 254 -7.30 -20.81 6.52
C GLU A 254 -7.59 -21.27 5.10
N SER A 255 -6.56 -21.75 4.39
CA SER A 255 -6.72 -22.44 3.12
C SER A 255 -6.39 -23.91 3.28
N GLU A 256 -7.25 -24.79 2.78
CA GLU A 256 -6.89 -26.20 2.58
C GLU A 256 -5.72 -26.28 1.56
N TYR A 257 -4.82 -27.23 1.74
CA TYR A 257 -3.71 -27.51 0.83
C TYR A 257 -3.24 -28.96 0.99
N ASP A 258 -2.47 -29.47 0.03
CA ASP A 258 -1.85 -30.79 0.10
C ASP A 258 -0.48 -30.71 0.82
N PRO A 259 -0.36 -31.22 2.06
CA PRO A 259 0.89 -31.16 2.81
C PRO A 259 1.99 -32.10 2.27
N SER A 260 1.70 -32.99 1.34
CA SER A 260 2.69 -33.86 0.69
C SER A 260 3.49 -33.12 -0.40
N VAL A 261 3.00 -31.95 -0.88
CA VAL A 261 3.65 -31.15 -1.91
C VAL A 261 4.63 -30.20 -1.26
N THR A 262 5.93 -30.54 -1.34
CA THR A 262 7.02 -29.74 -0.78
C THR A 262 8.01 -29.30 -1.84
N ALA A 263 8.81 -28.29 -1.53
CA ALA A 263 9.94 -27.81 -2.35
C ALA A 263 11.06 -27.28 -1.46
N LYS A 264 12.25 -27.09 -2.05
CA LYS A 264 13.36 -26.44 -1.36
C LYS A 264 13.41 -24.95 -1.69
N VAL A 265 13.68 -24.14 -0.69
CA VAL A 265 13.88 -22.68 -0.84
C VAL A 265 15.00 -22.44 -1.84
N PRO A 266 14.77 -21.69 -2.95
CA PRO A 266 15.73 -21.63 -4.05
C PRO A 266 16.88 -20.63 -3.85
N TYR A 267 16.76 -19.67 -2.93
CA TYR A 267 17.74 -18.59 -2.72
C TYR A 267 17.66 -18.00 -1.29
N GLY A 268 18.58 -17.05 -1.00
CA GLY A 268 18.62 -16.30 0.25
C GLY A 268 19.14 -17.10 1.45
N LYS A 269 18.97 -16.56 2.64
CA LYS A 269 19.47 -17.13 3.91
C LYS A 269 18.85 -18.49 4.27
N PHE A 270 17.69 -18.80 3.72
CA PHE A 270 16.99 -20.09 3.94
C PHE A 270 17.17 -21.08 2.81
N LYS A 271 18.08 -20.84 1.86
CA LYS A 271 18.29 -21.71 0.70
C LYS A 271 18.50 -23.18 1.09
N GLY A 272 17.76 -24.07 0.45
CA GLY A 272 17.81 -25.52 0.67
C GLY A 272 16.90 -26.06 1.76
N MET A 273 16.31 -25.21 2.60
CA MET A 273 15.30 -25.63 3.57
C MET A 273 14.03 -26.08 2.86
N GLU A 274 13.41 -27.13 3.39
CA GLU A 274 12.14 -27.63 2.86
C GLU A 274 10.96 -26.76 3.32
N HIS A 275 9.96 -26.57 2.46
CA HIS A 275 8.72 -25.82 2.75
C HIS A 275 7.54 -26.38 1.98
N MET A 276 6.32 -26.16 2.49
CA MET A 276 5.05 -26.49 1.82
C MET A 276 4.89 -25.62 0.58
N SER A 277 4.62 -26.24 -0.58
CA SER A 277 4.66 -25.58 -1.89
C SER A 277 3.48 -25.88 -2.79
N ASP A 278 2.42 -26.51 -2.27
CA ASP A 278 1.17 -26.69 -3.02
C ASP A 278 0.65 -25.33 -3.53
N GLU A 279 0.10 -25.30 -4.73
CA GLU A 279 -0.51 -24.13 -5.35
C GLU A 279 -1.92 -24.39 -5.88
N GLU A 280 -2.44 -25.61 -5.69
CA GLU A 280 -3.79 -25.99 -6.10
C GLU A 280 -4.79 -25.75 -4.98
N HIS A 281 -4.80 -24.53 -4.42
CA HIS A 281 -5.68 -24.11 -3.34
C HIS A 281 -5.98 -22.61 -3.40
N SER A 282 -6.66 -22.05 -2.39
CA SER A 282 -7.04 -20.64 -2.36
C SER A 282 -5.83 -19.70 -2.36
N TRP A 283 -5.93 -18.65 -3.20
CA TRP A 283 -4.81 -17.78 -3.50
C TRP A 283 -4.67 -16.62 -2.51
N SER A 284 -5.76 -15.90 -2.26
CA SER A 284 -5.82 -14.80 -1.29
C SER A 284 -6.96 -15.01 -0.31
N ALA A 285 -6.81 -14.55 0.92
CA ALA A 285 -7.93 -14.51 1.85
C ALA A 285 -8.91 -13.39 1.46
N ILE A 286 -8.42 -12.17 1.25
CA ILE A 286 -9.28 -11.01 0.99
C ILE A 286 -8.77 -10.22 -0.24
N ASP A 287 -9.65 -10.00 -1.21
CA ASP A 287 -9.46 -9.03 -2.30
C ASP A 287 -10.40 -7.83 -2.09
N VAL A 288 -9.86 -6.62 -2.21
CA VAL A 288 -10.65 -5.38 -2.21
C VAL A 288 -10.49 -4.70 -3.56
N LYS A 289 -11.61 -4.37 -4.22
CA LYS A 289 -11.60 -3.78 -5.56
C LYS A 289 -12.34 -2.43 -5.58
N ALA A 290 -13.56 -2.39 -6.10
CA ALA A 290 -14.35 -1.15 -6.10
C ALA A 290 -14.92 -0.88 -4.70
N ALA A 291 -14.08 -0.40 -3.79
CA ALA A 291 -14.41 -0.09 -2.41
C ALA A 291 -13.70 1.19 -1.93
N GLU A 292 -14.35 1.95 -1.06
CA GLU A 292 -13.83 3.19 -0.49
C GLU A 292 -14.27 3.31 0.97
N HIS A 293 -13.39 3.80 1.85
CA HIS A 293 -13.68 3.91 3.29
C HIS A 293 -14.16 2.59 3.90
N CYS A 294 -13.45 1.50 3.58
CA CYS A 294 -13.65 0.17 4.13
C CYS A 294 -12.45 -0.26 4.99
N TRP A 295 -12.59 -1.36 5.74
CA TRP A 295 -11.54 -1.82 6.65
C TRP A 295 -11.42 -3.34 6.74
N ILE A 296 -10.21 -3.78 7.11
CA ILE A 296 -9.90 -5.15 7.51
C ILE A 296 -9.13 -5.05 8.83
N THR A 297 -9.68 -5.60 9.92
CA THR A 297 -9.08 -5.47 11.26
C THR A 297 -9.07 -6.78 12.03
N GLY A 298 -7.98 -7.06 12.76
CA GLY A 298 -7.88 -8.23 13.63
C GLY A 298 -7.94 -9.57 12.88
N VAL A 299 -7.61 -9.59 11.60
CA VAL A 299 -7.65 -10.79 10.77
C VAL A 299 -6.33 -11.53 10.83
N THR A 300 -6.40 -12.83 11.08
CA THR A 300 -5.26 -13.74 10.91
C THR A 300 -5.48 -14.64 9.69
N THR A 301 -4.41 -14.95 8.95
CA THR A 301 -4.48 -15.91 7.84
C THR A 301 -3.40 -16.96 7.93
N ARG A 302 -3.73 -18.18 7.47
CA ARG A 302 -2.80 -19.30 7.33
C ARG A 302 -2.98 -19.98 5.97
N TYR A 303 -1.87 -20.38 5.39
CA TYR A 303 -1.77 -21.29 4.24
C TYR A 303 -2.20 -20.72 2.89
N PHE A 304 -2.62 -19.47 2.78
CA PHE A 304 -2.90 -18.87 1.47
C PHE A 304 -1.62 -18.73 0.64
N ALA A 305 -1.74 -18.95 -0.67
CA ALA A 305 -0.58 -18.95 -1.56
C ALA A 305 -0.01 -17.55 -1.84
N TYR A 306 -0.86 -16.53 -1.83
CA TYR A 306 -0.51 -15.18 -2.28
C TYR A 306 -0.61 -14.11 -1.19
N ALA A 307 -1.81 -13.82 -0.66
CA ALA A 307 -1.99 -12.67 0.20
C ALA A 307 -3.04 -12.87 1.31
N LEU A 308 -2.82 -12.22 2.46
CA LEU A 308 -3.88 -11.93 3.41
C LEU A 308 -4.86 -10.94 2.75
N VAL A 309 -4.33 -9.82 2.23
CA VAL A 309 -5.15 -8.80 1.56
C VAL A 309 -4.46 -8.28 0.30
N ASN A 310 -5.24 -8.18 -0.77
CA ASN A 310 -4.82 -7.55 -2.01
C ASN A 310 -5.74 -6.37 -2.33
N LEU A 311 -5.20 -5.15 -2.19
CA LEU A 311 -5.89 -3.89 -2.49
C LEU A 311 -5.70 -3.55 -3.96
N ARG A 312 -6.71 -3.86 -4.78
CA ARG A 312 -6.66 -3.75 -6.23
C ARG A 312 -7.07 -2.37 -6.73
N SER A 313 -6.91 -2.17 -8.02
CA SER A 313 -7.35 -0.94 -8.70
C SER A 313 -8.83 -0.66 -8.44
N GLY A 314 -9.11 0.55 -7.96
CA GLY A 314 -10.44 1.01 -7.58
C GLY A 314 -10.71 0.96 -6.08
N SER A 315 -9.87 0.28 -5.28
CA SER A 315 -9.89 0.45 -3.82
C SER A 315 -9.25 1.79 -3.43
N LYS A 316 -9.86 2.49 -2.51
CA LYS A 316 -9.44 3.82 -2.06
C LYS A 316 -9.76 4.01 -0.57
N ASN A 317 -8.87 4.66 0.17
CA ASN A 317 -9.06 4.93 1.59
C ASN A 317 -9.42 3.67 2.42
N ILE A 318 -8.71 2.57 2.18
CA ILE A 318 -8.87 1.32 2.92
C ILE A 318 -7.90 1.32 4.10
N THR A 319 -8.36 0.92 5.29
CA THR A 319 -7.50 0.63 6.43
C THR A 319 -7.38 -0.88 6.64
N VAL A 320 -6.15 -1.38 6.72
CA VAL A 320 -5.82 -2.75 7.16
C VAL A 320 -5.05 -2.62 8.46
N LYS A 321 -5.56 -3.21 9.54
CA LYS A 321 -5.01 -2.96 10.87
C LYS A 321 -5.01 -4.20 11.74
N ASP A 322 -3.97 -4.33 12.59
CA ASP A 322 -3.85 -5.41 13.58
C ASP A 322 -4.02 -6.81 12.96
N CYS A 323 -3.47 -7.02 11.75
CA CYS A 323 -3.62 -8.26 10.99
C CYS A 323 -2.32 -9.07 10.96
N VAL A 324 -2.43 -10.41 10.86
CA VAL A 324 -1.28 -11.31 10.86
C VAL A 324 -1.38 -12.35 9.75
N CYS A 325 -0.41 -12.34 8.82
CA CYS A 325 -0.23 -13.38 7.80
C CYS A 325 0.81 -14.40 8.27
N LYS A 326 0.40 -15.67 8.37
CA LYS A 326 1.27 -16.76 8.84
C LYS A 326 1.33 -17.90 7.85
N GLN A 327 2.50 -18.54 7.78
CA GLN A 327 2.70 -19.83 7.12
C GLN A 327 2.09 -19.90 5.70
N PRO A 328 2.36 -18.96 4.79
CA PRO A 328 1.86 -19.07 3.42
C PRO A 328 2.36 -20.34 2.75
N VAL A 329 1.51 -20.96 1.93
CA VAL A 329 1.80 -22.20 1.21
C VAL A 329 1.84 -21.93 -0.28
N SER A 330 3.01 -22.00 -0.88
CA SER A 330 3.26 -21.89 -2.32
C SER A 330 4.76 -22.00 -2.59
N THR A 331 5.16 -22.10 -3.85
CA THR A 331 6.58 -22.00 -4.23
C THR A 331 7.15 -20.61 -3.89
N ILE A 332 8.46 -20.55 -3.57
CA ILE A 332 9.14 -19.28 -3.29
C ILE A 332 9.69 -18.70 -4.59
N THR A 333 8.79 -18.13 -5.40
CA THR A 333 9.09 -17.52 -6.70
C THR A 333 8.18 -16.34 -6.99
N GLY A 334 8.27 -15.73 -8.18
CA GLY A 334 7.49 -14.56 -8.56
C GLY A 334 5.97 -14.75 -8.45
N SER A 335 5.26 -13.68 -8.07
CA SER A 335 3.79 -13.62 -7.90
C SER A 335 3.22 -14.51 -6.79
N ARG A 336 4.00 -14.78 -5.74
CA ARG A 336 3.60 -15.57 -4.56
C ARG A 336 4.09 -14.90 -3.29
N ARG A 337 3.37 -15.15 -2.19
CA ARG A 337 3.73 -14.72 -0.83
C ARG A 337 3.90 -13.20 -0.73
N TYR A 338 2.83 -12.48 -1.04
CA TYR A 338 2.70 -11.02 -0.96
C TYR A 338 1.64 -10.66 0.08
N ALA A 339 1.95 -10.82 1.37
CA ALA A 339 0.98 -10.79 2.46
C ALA A 339 0.02 -9.59 2.41
N TYR A 340 0.56 -8.38 2.30
CA TYR A 340 -0.18 -7.12 2.18
C TYR A 340 0.20 -6.45 0.87
N CYS A 341 -0.63 -6.64 -0.16
CA CYS A 341 -0.33 -6.20 -1.51
C CYS A 341 -1.18 -4.99 -1.92
N LEU A 342 -0.53 -3.89 -2.27
CA LEU A 342 -1.12 -2.78 -2.99
C LEU A 342 -0.94 -3.02 -4.49
N SER A 343 -1.90 -3.65 -5.16
CA SER A 343 -1.81 -3.89 -6.60
C SER A 343 -2.56 -2.85 -7.45
N GLY A 344 -2.94 -1.73 -6.83
CA GLY A 344 -3.62 -0.61 -7.48
C GLY A 344 -4.45 0.23 -6.51
N GLY A 345 -4.41 -0.08 -5.21
CA GLY A 345 -5.06 0.70 -4.17
C GLY A 345 -4.42 2.09 -4.01
N GLU A 346 -5.23 3.08 -3.69
CA GLU A 346 -4.88 4.48 -3.53
C GLU A 346 -5.36 5.02 -2.18
N LEU A 347 -4.55 5.85 -1.53
CA LEU A 347 -4.86 6.42 -0.21
C LEU A 347 -5.13 5.36 0.87
N CYS A 348 -4.45 4.21 0.80
CA CYS A 348 -4.63 3.10 1.72
C CYS A 348 -3.64 3.17 2.88
N LEU A 349 -4.07 2.70 4.05
CA LEU A 349 -3.30 2.59 5.27
C LEU A 349 -3.20 1.13 5.70
N ILE A 350 -1.99 0.65 5.91
CA ILE A 350 -1.69 -0.63 6.52
C ILE A 350 -0.90 -0.35 7.80
N GLU A 351 -1.48 -0.67 8.98
CA GLU A 351 -0.87 -0.36 10.27
C GLU A 351 -0.88 -1.53 11.25
N HIS A 352 0.17 -1.65 12.08
CA HIS A 352 0.33 -2.70 13.07
C HIS A 352 0.14 -4.12 12.53
N CYS A 353 0.59 -4.36 11.32
CA CYS A 353 0.43 -5.64 10.64
C CYS A 353 1.72 -6.46 10.66
N ARG A 354 1.57 -7.79 10.66
CA ARG A 354 2.71 -8.71 10.67
C ARG A 354 2.62 -9.72 9.53
N ALA A 355 3.76 -9.98 8.89
CA ALA A 355 3.94 -11.02 7.88
C ALA A 355 5.05 -11.99 8.30
N GLU A 356 4.81 -13.29 8.20
CA GLU A 356 5.77 -14.34 8.55
C GLU A 356 5.98 -15.28 7.36
N HIS A 357 7.24 -15.63 7.06
CA HIS A 357 7.60 -16.52 5.94
C HIS A 357 7.14 -16.03 4.56
N ASP A 358 7.04 -14.73 4.39
CA ASP A 358 6.65 -14.14 3.11
C ASP A 358 7.85 -13.83 2.22
N ARG A 359 7.57 -13.70 0.93
CA ARG A 359 8.57 -13.26 -0.03
C ARG A 359 8.59 -11.73 -0.12
N HIS A 360 7.42 -11.11 -0.08
CA HIS A 360 7.23 -9.66 -0.08
C HIS A 360 6.07 -9.31 0.86
N GLY A 361 6.33 -9.21 2.17
CA GLY A 361 5.27 -9.03 3.16
C GLY A 361 4.46 -7.76 2.99
N PHE A 362 5.13 -6.63 2.67
CA PHE A 362 4.52 -5.31 2.46
C PHE A 362 4.98 -4.77 1.11
N VAL A 363 4.11 -4.80 0.10
CA VAL A 363 4.55 -4.64 -1.29
C VAL A 363 3.59 -3.82 -2.14
N THR A 364 4.14 -3.10 -3.13
CA THR A 364 3.34 -2.51 -4.21
C THR A 364 3.57 -3.21 -5.54
N GLY A 365 2.50 -3.33 -6.33
CA GLY A 365 2.56 -3.77 -7.72
C GLY A 365 2.99 -2.66 -8.68
N ALA A 366 2.68 -2.84 -9.98
CA ALA A 366 3.00 -1.88 -11.02
C ALA A 366 2.06 -0.66 -10.97
N LYS A 367 2.63 0.53 -11.14
CA LYS A 367 1.88 1.80 -11.37
C LYS A 367 0.86 2.12 -10.28
N VAL A 368 1.17 1.72 -9.05
CA VAL A 368 0.30 2.02 -7.90
C VAL A 368 0.31 3.52 -7.64
N PRO A 369 -0.85 4.18 -7.66
CA PRO A 369 -0.94 5.60 -7.33
C PRO A 369 -0.88 5.80 -5.82
N GLY A 370 -0.16 6.82 -5.37
CA GLY A 370 -0.11 7.22 -3.96
C GLY A 370 -0.95 8.47 -3.67
N PRO A 371 -0.87 8.98 -2.43
CA PRO A 371 -0.09 8.43 -1.32
C PRO A 371 -0.69 7.15 -0.72
N ASN A 372 0.19 6.25 -0.23
CA ASN A 372 -0.18 5.09 0.59
C ASN A 372 0.80 4.97 1.76
N VAL A 373 0.40 4.32 2.86
CA VAL A 373 1.24 4.20 4.06
C VAL A 373 1.24 2.78 4.61
N PHE A 374 2.44 2.28 4.91
CA PHE A 374 2.68 1.17 5.82
C PHE A 374 3.31 1.76 7.09
N VAL A 375 2.71 1.55 8.26
CA VAL A 375 3.20 2.08 9.53
C VAL A 375 3.19 1.03 10.62
N ASP A 376 4.28 0.97 11.42
CA ASP A 376 4.47 0.01 12.50
C ASP A 376 4.24 -1.45 12.05
N CYS A 377 4.74 -1.81 10.88
CA CYS A 377 4.58 -3.13 10.27
C CYS A 377 5.85 -3.96 10.39
N ASP A 378 5.70 -5.27 10.60
CA ASP A 378 6.76 -6.22 10.86
C ASP A 378 6.75 -7.37 9.85
N MET A 379 7.87 -7.64 9.17
CA MET A 379 8.08 -8.86 8.39
C MET A 379 9.24 -9.66 8.98
N VAL A 380 8.97 -10.90 9.36
CA VAL A 380 9.97 -11.81 9.92
C VAL A 380 10.11 -13.07 9.09
N GLN A 381 11.29 -13.70 9.16
CA GLN A 381 11.63 -14.85 8.33
C GLN A 381 11.45 -14.54 6.83
N ALA A 382 11.96 -13.38 6.44
CA ALA A 382 11.82 -12.83 5.10
C ALA A 382 12.58 -13.64 4.05
N TYR A 383 11.91 -14.08 3.01
CA TYR A 383 12.57 -14.72 1.86
C TYR A 383 13.09 -13.70 0.82
N SER A 384 12.62 -12.45 0.86
CA SER A 384 13.09 -11.38 -0.02
C SER A 384 12.83 -10.01 0.62
N ASP A 385 12.37 -9.02 -0.13
CA ASP A 385 12.30 -7.62 0.26
C ASP A 385 10.89 -7.15 0.62
N ILE A 386 10.82 -6.10 1.44
CA ILE A 386 9.67 -5.18 1.50
C ILE A 386 10.00 -3.93 0.69
N GLY A 387 8.97 -3.32 0.07
CA GLY A 387 9.13 -2.18 -0.82
C GLY A 387 8.37 -2.33 -2.14
N PRO A 388 8.58 -1.43 -3.12
CA PRO A 388 7.94 -1.56 -4.42
C PRO A 388 8.52 -2.74 -5.21
N HIS A 389 7.62 -3.55 -5.79
CA HIS A 389 8.10 -4.71 -6.52
C HIS A 389 8.54 -4.37 -7.95
N HIS A 390 7.80 -3.53 -8.68
CA HIS A 390 8.12 -3.26 -10.09
C HIS A 390 7.32 -2.10 -10.69
N ARG A 391 7.86 -1.54 -11.78
CA ARG A 391 7.15 -0.71 -12.75
C ARG A 391 6.43 0.50 -12.16
N TRP A 392 7.20 1.37 -11.52
CA TRP A 392 6.81 2.74 -11.21
C TRP A 392 5.59 2.90 -10.30
N ALA A 393 5.61 2.32 -9.12
CA ALA A 393 4.70 2.76 -8.06
C ALA A 393 5.10 4.18 -7.59
N SER A 394 4.18 4.96 -7.04
CA SER A 394 4.46 6.35 -6.64
C SER A 394 3.89 6.71 -5.27
N GLY A 395 4.68 7.44 -4.48
CA GLY A 395 4.24 8.05 -3.23
C GLY A 395 3.84 7.05 -2.15
N VAL A 396 4.81 6.27 -1.62
CA VAL A 396 4.52 5.32 -0.52
C VAL A 396 5.47 5.59 0.64
N LEU A 397 4.90 5.70 1.83
CA LEU A 397 5.63 5.82 3.08
C LEU A 397 5.69 4.46 3.78
N TYR A 398 6.90 4.02 4.11
CA TYR A 398 7.17 2.98 5.08
C TYR A 398 7.66 3.69 6.35
N ASP A 399 6.84 3.69 7.38
CA ASP A 399 7.02 4.46 8.60
C ASP A 399 7.22 3.51 9.78
N ASN A 400 8.41 3.52 10.39
CA ASN A 400 8.73 2.65 11.52
C ASN A 400 8.51 1.15 11.23
N CYS A 401 8.68 0.73 9.97
CA CYS A 401 8.55 -0.67 9.56
C CYS A 401 9.83 -1.46 9.84
N ARG A 402 9.70 -2.77 10.09
CA ARG A 402 10.82 -3.66 10.40
C ARG A 402 10.83 -4.88 9.50
N THR A 403 12.04 -5.37 9.17
CA THR A 403 12.22 -6.66 8.50
C THR A 403 13.59 -7.25 8.83
N ASP A 404 13.66 -8.56 8.96
CA ASP A 404 14.90 -9.34 9.02
C ASP A 404 15.46 -9.68 7.62
N GLY A 405 15.02 -8.96 6.60
CA GLY A 405 15.46 -9.05 5.22
C GLY A 405 15.80 -7.69 4.62
N LEU A 406 15.55 -7.54 3.33
CA LEU A 406 15.86 -6.33 2.56
C LEU A 406 14.68 -5.34 2.56
N LEU A 407 14.97 -4.08 2.83
CA LEU A 407 14.09 -2.94 2.54
C LEU A 407 14.59 -2.23 1.28
N SER A 408 13.80 -2.16 0.20
CA SER A 408 14.34 -1.63 -1.04
C SER A 408 13.39 -0.81 -1.89
N VAL A 409 13.92 0.30 -2.42
CA VAL A 409 13.41 0.99 -3.62
C VAL A 409 14.58 1.18 -4.59
N GLN A 410 14.49 0.57 -5.78
CA GLN A 410 15.60 0.55 -6.73
C GLN A 410 15.14 0.35 -8.17
N ASP A 411 16.05 0.56 -9.12
CA ASP A 411 15.89 -0.01 -10.45
C ASP A 411 16.10 -1.54 -10.39
N ARG A 412 15.07 -2.30 -10.68
CA ARG A 412 15.10 -3.77 -10.72
C ARG A 412 15.45 -4.31 -12.10
N ALA A 413 15.71 -3.43 -13.07
CA ALA A 413 16.16 -3.71 -14.43
C ALA A 413 15.46 -4.94 -15.04
N ASP A 414 16.24 -5.96 -15.41
CA ASP A 414 15.79 -7.18 -16.09
C ASP A 414 15.17 -8.25 -15.20
N TYR A 415 14.86 -7.96 -13.92
CA TYR A 415 14.09 -8.89 -13.10
C TYR A 415 12.68 -9.09 -13.69
N GLY A 416 12.14 -10.30 -13.51
CA GLY A 416 10.90 -10.71 -14.16
C GLY A 416 10.98 -10.52 -15.68
N SER A 417 10.03 -9.79 -16.23
CA SER A 417 9.98 -9.46 -17.66
C SER A 417 10.40 -8.00 -17.96
N GLY A 418 11.39 -7.46 -17.23
CA GLY A 418 11.80 -6.06 -17.32
C GLY A 418 11.05 -5.21 -16.30
N HIS A 419 11.41 -5.38 -15.02
CA HIS A 419 10.77 -4.64 -13.92
C HIS A 419 11.12 -3.16 -13.94
N GLY A 420 12.38 -2.83 -14.29
CA GLY A 420 12.87 -1.45 -14.33
C GLY A 420 12.74 -0.73 -12.99
N TRP A 421 12.61 0.57 -13.00
CA TRP A 421 12.39 1.39 -11.81
C TRP A 421 11.15 0.94 -11.04
N ALA A 422 11.34 0.50 -9.80
CA ALA A 422 10.25 -0.04 -9.00
C ALA A 422 9.33 1.06 -8.46
N GLY A 423 9.89 2.22 -8.10
CA GLY A 423 9.07 3.31 -7.57
C GLY A 423 9.76 4.66 -7.49
N VAL A 424 8.95 5.70 -7.27
CA VAL A 424 9.33 7.10 -7.08
C VAL A 424 8.53 7.70 -5.92
N SER A 425 9.13 8.68 -5.23
CA SER A 425 8.53 9.31 -4.05
C SER A 425 8.24 8.30 -2.92
N PHE A 426 9.11 7.30 -2.79
CA PHE A 426 9.13 6.41 -1.64
C PHE A 426 9.89 7.05 -0.50
N VAL A 427 9.35 6.90 0.70
CA VAL A 427 9.93 7.39 1.94
C VAL A 427 10.08 6.24 2.92
N PHE A 428 11.31 5.94 3.32
CA PHE A 428 11.61 5.06 4.43
C PHE A 428 11.93 5.95 5.65
N TRP A 429 11.06 5.91 6.66
CA TRP A 429 11.18 6.73 7.87
C TRP A 429 11.37 5.86 9.09
N ASN A 430 12.51 5.99 9.77
CA ASN A 430 12.85 5.21 10.99
C ASN A 430 12.66 3.69 10.85
N CYS A 431 12.84 3.15 9.64
CA CYS A 431 12.73 1.71 9.40
C CYS A 431 13.97 0.96 9.89
N VAL A 432 13.80 -0.31 10.23
CA VAL A 432 14.90 -1.22 10.61
C VAL A 432 14.88 -2.44 9.69
N ALA A 433 15.99 -2.71 9.02
CA ALA A 433 16.14 -3.84 8.11
C ALA A 433 17.52 -4.49 8.25
N GLU A 434 17.69 -5.74 7.81
CA GLU A 434 19.02 -6.33 7.69
C GLU A 434 19.86 -5.55 6.67
N THR A 435 19.29 -5.30 5.49
CA THR A 435 19.93 -4.50 4.43
C THR A 435 18.95 -3.50 3.82
N ILE A 436 19.47 -2.38 3.30
CA ILE A 436 18.66 -1.31 2.72
C ILE A 436 19.23 -0.87 1.37
N ILE A 437 18.35 -0.74 0.38
CA ILE A 437 18.64 -0.10 -0.91
C ILE A 437 17.66 1.04 -1.12
N CYS A 438 18.18 2.25 -1.32
CA CYS A 438 17.38 3.40 -1.70
C CYS A 438 18.06 4.11 -2.87
N GLN A 439 17.47 3.99 -4.05
CA GLN A 439 17.93 4.63 -5.28
C GLN A 439 16.85 5.58 -5.79
N SER A 440 17.23 6.67 -6.43
CA SER A 440 16.35 7.63 -7.10
C SER A 440 16.45 7.51 -8.62
N PRO A 441 15.34 7.62 -9.35
CA PRO A 441 15.39 7.75 -10.80
C PRO A 441 16.06 9.07 -11.21
N TRP A 442 16.59 9.13 -12.44
CA TRP A 442 17.27 10.34 -12.93
C TRP A 442 16.33 11.53 -13.12
N VAL A 443 15.03 11.28 -13.37
CA VAL A 443 14.03 12.29 -13.67
C VAL A 443 12.71 12.01 -12.94
N THR A 444 11.91 13.04 -12.75
CA THR A 444 10.52 13.05 -12.24
C THR A 444 10.34 12.61 -10.80
N GLY A 445 11.35 12.84 -9.95
CA GLY A 445 11.23 12.70 -8.49
C GLY A 445 12.38 11.93 -7.87
N LYS A 446 12.31 11.76 -6.56
CA LYS A 446 13.33 11.13 -5.71
C LYS A 446 12.73 10.11 -4.77
N ASN A 447 13.58 9.36 -4.07
CA ASN A 447 13.23 8.47 -2.97
C ASN A 447 14.08 8.83 -1.75
N TRP A 448 13.57 8.61 -0.55
CA TRP A 448 14.19 9.02 0.71
C TRP A 448 14.36 7.86 1.68
N CYS A 449 15.49 7.87 2.39
CA CYS A 449 15.80 6.94 3.47
C CYS A 449 16.27 7.76 4.68
N ILE A 450 15.38 8.00 5.64
CA ILE A 450 15.56 8.93 6.74
C ILE A 450 15.49 8.20 8.09
N GLY A 451 16.55 8.27 8.90
CA GLY A 451 16.59 7.65 10.22
C GLY A 451 16.61 6.13 10.23
N CYS A 452 16.86 5.49 9.09
CA CYS A 452 16.80 4.04 8.96
C CYS A 452 18.06 3.34 9.43
N VAL A 453 17.90 2.14 10.00
CA VAL A 453 18.98 1.29 10.53
C VAL A 453 19.06 0.00 9.74
N GLY A 454 20.25 -0.33 9.22
CA GLY A 454 20.55 -1.53 8.43
C GLY A 454 21.76 -1.30 7.55
N GLU A 455 22.31 -2.36 6.95
CA GLU A 455 23.44 -2.24 6.04
C GLU A 455 23.01 -1.57 4.72
N LYS A 456 23.66 -0.47 4.33
CA LYS A 456 23.43 0.19 3.04
C LYS A 456 24.06 -0.59 1.93
N LEU A 457 23.26 -1.02 0.94
CA LEU A 457 23.73 -1.68 -0.27
C LEU A 457 23.60 -0.77 -1.50
N PRO A 458 24.52 -0.87 -2.50
CA PRO A 458 24.52 -0.04 -3.69
C PRO A 458 23.38 -0.40 -4.70
N GLY A 459 22.57 -1.39 -4.39
CA GLY A 459 21.63 -1.97 -5.32
C GLY A 459 22.18 -3.22 -6.02
N ARG A 460 21.43 -3.71 -6.98
CA ARG A 460 21.82 -4.90 -7.75
C ARG A 460 22.93 -4.59 -8.76
N LYS A 461 23.59 -5.63 -9.26
CA LYS A 461 24.49 -5.50 -10.40
C LYS A 461 23.69 -5.19 -11.68
N TYR A 462 24.07 -4.13 -12.38
CA TYR A 462 23.52 -3.74 -13.67
C TYR A 462 24.41 -4.18 -14.82
N PHE A 463 23.83 -4.58 -15.94
CA PHE A 463 24.54 -5.13 -17.10
C PHE A 463 24.69 -4.13 -18.25
N ASP A 464 24.27 -2.89 -18.02
CA ASP A 464 24.47 -1.74 -18.91
C ASP A 464 25.68 -0.88 -18.54
N GLY A 465 26.37 -1.21 -17.45
CA GLY A 465 27.52 -0.45 -16.94
C GLY A 465 27.18 0.91 -16.32
N ILE A 466 25.88 1.24 -16.20
CA ILE A 466 25.44 2.55 -15.69
C ILE A 466 25.15 2.45 -14.19
N VAL A 467 25.77 3.32 -13.40
CA VAL A 467 25.51 3.46 -11.97
C VAL A 467 24.17 4.17 -11.78
N ARG A 468 23.32 3.60 -10.91
CA ARG A 468 22.05 4.25 -10.54
C ARG A 468 22.30 5.27 -9.44
N PRO A 469 21.66 6.45 -9.48
CA PRO A 469 21.78 7.44 -8.43
C PRO A 469 21.25 6.90 -7.09
N ASP A 470 21.94 7.22 -6.00
CA ASP A 470 21.41 7.01 -4.66
C ASP A 470 20.14 7.84 -4.45
N GLY A 471 19.27 7.38 -3.56
CA GLY A 471 18.22 8.19 -2.98
C GLY A 471 18.78 9.25 -2.02
N GLU A 472 17.90 10.02 -1.43
CA GLU A 472 18.25 10.98 -0.40
C GLU A 472 18.38 10.26 0.95
N TRP A 473 19.60 10.20 1.49
CA TRP A 473 19.90 9.54 2.76
C TRP A 473 20.13 10.58 3.85
N GLU A 474 19.40 10.45 4.96
CA GLU A 474 19.55 11.30 6.14
C GLU A 474 19.61 10.44 7.40
N SER A 475 20.56 10.76 8.31
CA SER A 475 20.69 10.08 9.61
C SER A 475 20.73 8.55 9.53
N HIS A 476 21.40 7.98 8.52
CA HIS A 476 21.54 6.52 8.38
C HIS A 476 22.22 5.93 9.62
N GLY A 477 21.66 4.84 10.14
CA GLY A 477 22.10 4.16 11.36
C GLY A 477 21.56 4.76 12.66
N LYS A 478 20.77 5.86 12.60
CA LYS A 478 20.25 6.54 13.80
C LYS A 478 18.86 7.10 13.56
N ALA A 479 17.87 6.60 14.29
CA ALA A 479 16.49 7.08 14.21
C ALA A 479 16.38 8.59 14.46
N VAL A 480 15.49 9.24 13.71
CA VAL A 480 15.19 10.67 13.82
C VAL A 480 13.90 10.93 14.61
N LYS A 481 13.70 12.19 14.99
CA LYS A 481 12.44 12.68 15.53
C LYS A 481 11.68 13.45 14.42
N PRO A 482 10.34 13.33 14.38
CA PRO A 482 9.48 12.53 15.25
C PRO A 482 9.60 11.04 14.95
N GLN A 483 9.11 10.19 15.87
CA GLN A 483 9.15 8.73 15.72
C GLN A 483 8.39 8.25 14.46
N SER A 484 7.26 8.87 14.14
CA SER A 484 6.45 8.56 12.96
C SER A 484 6.12 9.83 12.19
N LEU A 485 6.43 9.83 10.90
CA LEU A 485 6.09 10.90 9.98
C LEU A 485 4.57 10.97 9.79
N TYR A 486 3.93 9.84 9.49
CA TYR A 486 2.48 9.75 9.28
C TYR A 486 1.68 10.29 10.47
N ARG A 487 1.98 9.80 11.68
CA ARG A 487 1.24 10.19 12.89
C ARG A 487 1.41 11.68 13.20
N THR A 488 2.59 12.23 12.96
CA THR A 488 2.86 13.65 13.16
C THR A 488 2.11 14.52 12.14
N GLN A 489 2.12 14.14 10.88
CA GLN A 489 1.34 14.85 9.85
C GLN A 489 -0.17 14.78 10.13
N LEU A 490 -0.68 13.61 10.54
CA LEU A 490 -2.08 13.42 10.90
C LEU A 490 -2.48 14.29 12.11
N ALA A 491 -1.68 14.30 13.17
CA ALA A 491 -1.92 15.14 14.35
C ALA A 491 -1.93 16.63 13.99
N SER A 492 -0.94 17.09 13.24
CA SER A 492 -0.84 18.49 12.80
C SER A 492 -2.02 18.93 11.92
N ARG A 493 -2.56 18.02 11.09
CA ARG A 493 -3.75 18.30 10.29
C ARG A 493 -5.00 18.40 11.15
N LYS A 494 -5.18 17.50 12.12
CA LYS A 494 -6.31 17.53 13.07
C LYS A 494 -6.30 18.79 13.93
N GLU A 495 -5.13 19.24 14.37
CA GLU A 495 -5.00 20.50 15.13
C GLU A 495 -5.43 21.73 14.31
N ARG A 496 -5.21 21.72 12.98
CA ARG A 496 -5.65 22.81 12.09
C ARG A 496 -7.18 22.82 11.93
N ILE A 497 -7.78 21.66 11.70
CA ILE A 497 -9.24 21.53 11.55
C ILE A 497 -10.02 21.97 12.81
N ILE A 498 -9.44 21.83 14.01
CA ILE A 498 -10.08 22.25 15.28
C ILE A 498 -10.01 23.78 15.46
N LYS A 499 -9.07 24.46 14.81
CA LYS A 499 -8.84 25.92 14.93
C LYS A 499 -9.60 26.75 13.88
N ASP A 500 -10.02 26.12 12.80
CA ASP A 500 -10.84 26.69 11.73
C ASP A 500 -12.33 26.41 11.98
#